data_40b1b78a329988fb8e7bf441c77838d5
#
_entry.id   40b1b78a329988fb8e7bf441c77838d5
#
_cell.length_a   1.000
_cell.length_b   1.000
_cell.length_c   1.000
_cell.angle_alpha   90.00
_cell.angle_beta   90.00
_cell.angle_gamma   90.00
#
_symmetry.space_group_name_H-M   'P 1'
#
loop_
_entity.id
_entity.type
_entity.pdbx_description
1 polymer ?
#
loop_
_entity_poly.entity_id
_entity_poly.type
_entity_poly.pdbx_seq_one_letter_code
_entity_poly.pdbx_strand_id
1 'polypeptide(L)'
;GNKLFFAINHLEGHALSPSIENKISFPYLLLLVSGGHSQYLIVKGVNNYKQIGTTIDDAVGEAFDKTAKILNLGYPGGPNVEKFSKLGIKDSFILPQPIINRAGCNLSLAGLKTDVLRKSKNLKSNKERYNLAASFQETVNKILKKKTEVAMKQFRNEITGKSLKYFVVAGGVAANE
;
A
#
# COMPACT_ATOMS: atom_id res chain seq x y z
N GLY A 1 24.81 6.30 29.91
CA GLY A 1 24.04 5.92 31.08
C GLY A 1 23.69 4.44 31.06
N ASN A 2 23.76 3.77 32.21
CA ASN A 2 23.43 2.34 32.37
C ASN A 2 21.92 2.11 32.27
N LYS A 3 21.37 2.18 31.05
CA LYS A 3 19.98 1.82 30.79
C LYS A 3 19.92 0.60 29.85
N LEU A 4 19.05 -0.32 30.16
CA LEU A 4 18.79 -1.47 29.28
C LEU A 4 18.27 -0.97 27.92
N PHE A 5 18.87 -1.46 26.86
CA PHE A 5 18.46 -1.19 25.48
C PHE A 5 17.89 -2.47 24.87
N PHE A 6 16.68 -2.39 24.36
CA PHE A 6 16.02 -3.46 23.64
C PHE A 6 15.85 -3.07 22.17
N ALA A 7 16.49 -3.81 21.28
CA ALA A 7 16.30 -3.66 19.86
C ALA A 7 14.99 -4.37 19.43
N ILE A 8 14.02 -3.60 18.99
CA ILE A 8 12.75 -4.12 18.49
C ILE A 8 12.70 -3.92 16.98
N ASN A 9 12.29 -4.97 16.24
CA ASN A 9 12.11 -4.88 14.81
C ASN A 9 10.89 -3.97 14.50
N HIS A 10 11.12 -2.90 13.75
CA HIS A 10 10.09 -1.93 13.38
C HIS A 10 8.88 -2.59 12.66
N LEU A 11 9.15 -3.52 11.75
CA LEU A 11 8.11 -4.22 11.01
C LEU A 11 7.29 -5.14 11.92
N GLU A 12 7.92 -5.73 12.93
CA GLU A 12 7.25 -6.52 13.94
C GLU A 12 6.32 -5.66 14.81
N GLY A 13 6.74 -4.45 15.16
CA GLY A 13 5.90 -3.46 15.82
C GLY A 13 4.61 -3.20 15.04
N HIS A 14 4.71 -2.98 13.73
CA HIS A 14 3.54 -2.83 12.87
C HIS A 14 2.71 -4.11 12.75
N ALA A 15 3.35 -5.27 12.70
CA ALA A 15 2.64 -6.53 12.58
C ALA A 15 1.82 -6.84 13.82
N LEU A 16 2.34 -6.57 15.01
CA LEU A 16 1.71 -6.93 16.28
C LEU A 16 0.82 -5.83 16.87
N SER A 17 0.98 -4.57 16.45
CA SER A 17 0.17 -3.45 16.98
C SER A 17 -1.35 -3.69 16.96
N PRO A 18 -1.95 -4.31 15.92
CA PRO A 18 -3.38 -4.58 15.92
C PRO A 18 -3.83 -5.56 17.02
N SER A 19 -2.90 -6.39 17.52
CA SER A 19 -3.19 -7.37 18.59
C SER A 19 -3.22 -6.73 19.98
N ILE A 20 -2.72 -5.50 20.13
CA ILE A 20 -2.72 -4.77 21.40
C ILE A 20 -4.13 -4.33 21.77
N GLU A 21 -4.86 -3.78 20.80
CA GLU A 21 -6.22 -3.25 21.02
C GLU A 21 -7.31 -4.28 20.72
N ASN A 22 -7.01 -5.23 19.83
CA ASN A 22 -7.98 -6.22 19.36
C ASN A 22 -7.50 -7.64 19.68
N LYS A 23 -8.41 -8.52 20.09
CA LYS A 23 -8.12 -9.96 20.30
C LYS A 23 -7.98 -10.68 18.94
N ILE A 24 -6.94 -10.33 18.16
CA ILE A 24 -6.65 -10.97 16.88
C ILE A 24 -5.84 -12.23 17.13
N SER A 25 -6.38 -13.38 16.73
CA SER A 25 -5.68 -14.67 16.85
C SER A 25 -4.85 -14.97 15.61
N PHE A 26 -3.71 -15.62 15.82
CA PHE A 26 -2.89 -16.16 14.73
C PHE A 26 -3.49 -17.44 14.12
N PRO A 27 -3.23 -17.71 12.85
CA PRO A 27 -2.54 -16.85 11.88
C PRO A 27 -3.48 -15.82 11.24
N TYR A 28 -2.91 -14.72 10.74
CA TYR A 28 -3.63 -13.73 9.94
C TYR A 28 -2.78 -13.22 8.76
N LEU A 29 -3.47 -12.66 7.76
CA LEU A 29 -2.83 -12.00 6.62
C LEU A 29 -2.67 -10.52 6.96
N LEU A 30 -1.45 -9.99 6.79
CA LEU A 30 -1.13 -8.58 6.98
C LEU A 30 -0.74 -7.95 5.65
N LEU A 31 -1.35 -6.81 5.34
CA LEU A 31 -0.85 -5.84 4.37
C LEU A 31 -0.22 -4.69 5.14
N LEU A 32 1.11 -4.60 5.11
CA LEU A 32 1.86 -3.48 5.64
C LEU A 32 2.08 -2.45 4.54
N VAL A 33 1.55 -1.24 4.72
CA VAL A 33 1.68 -0.13 3.76
C VAL A 33 2.11 1.16 4.47
N SER A 34 3.33 1.58 4.19
CA SER A 34 3.92 2.79 4.78
C SER A 34 4.68 3.61 3.73
N GLY A 35 5.35 4.68 4.15
CA GLY A 35 6.23 5.47 3.29
C GLY A 35 7.38 4.67 2.69
N GLY A 36 7.94 3.71 3.44
CA GLY A 36 9.10 2.93 3.01
C GLY A 36 8.83 1.44 2.74
N HIS A 37 7.70 0.92 3.17
CA HIS A 37 7.40 -0.51 3.08
C HIS A 37 6.02 -0.77 2.49
N SER A 38 5.93 -1.77 1.61
CA SER A 38 4.66 -2.29 1.11
C SER A 38 4.81 -3.79 0.92
N GLN A 39 4.21 -4.56 1.85
CA GLN A 39 4.45 -6.01 1.96
C GLN A 39 3.19 -6.76 2.34
N TYR A 40 3.05 -7.97 1.82
CA TYR A 40 2.10 -8.97 2.29
C TYR A 40 2.81 -10.00 3.14
N LEU A 41 2.35 -10.18 4.38
CA LEU A 41 2.91 -11.10 5.34
C LEU A 41 1.84 -12.07 5.86
N ILE A 42 2.18 -13.34 5.97
CA ILE A 42 1.43 -14.29 6.79
C ILE A 42 2.05 -14.24 8.19
N VAL A 43 1.29 -13.76 9.15
CA VAL A 43 1.70 -13.69 10.55
C VAL A 43 1.20 -14.95 11.25
N LYS A 44 2.12 -15.87 11.55
CA LYS A 44 1.82 -17.17 12.16
C LYS A 44 1.94 -17.14 13.69
N GLY A 45 2.61 -16.14 14.23
CA GLY A 45 2.88 -15.92 15.65
C GLY A 45 3.93 -14.83 15.85
N VAL A 46 4.24 -14.52 17.09
CA VAL A 46 5.38 -13.63 17.44
C VAL A 46 6.67 -14.26 16.93
N ASN A 47 7.54 -13.48 16.31
CA ASN A 47 8.77 -13.94 15.64
C ASN A 47 8.56 -15.00 14.54
N ASN A 48 7.32 -15.17 14.04
CA ASN A 48 7.02 -16.17 13.01
C ASN A 48 6.21 -15.54 11.88
N TYR A 49 6.93 -14.99 10.90
CA TYR A 49 6.38 -14.26 9.76
C TYR A 49 6.84 -14.89 8.45
N LYS A 50 5.93 -14.98 7.47
CA LYS A 50 6.26 -15.36 6.10
C LYS A 50 5.88 -14.24 5.15
N GLN A 51 6.87 -13.59 4.53
CA GLN A 51 6.63 -12.64 3.46
C GLN A 51 6.20 -13.39 2.19
N ILE A 52 5.05 -13.03 1.64
CA ILE A 52 4.50 -13.61 0.41
C ILE A 52 4.48 -12.65 -0.76
N GLY A 53 4.72 -11.37 -0.50
CA GLY A 53 4.85 -10.33 -1.52
C GLY A 53 5.44 -9.04 -0.95
N THR A 54 6.10 -8.29 -1.80
CA THR A 54 6.67 -6.98 -1.45
C THR A 54 6.66 -6.07 -2.67
N THR A 55 6.81 -4.76 -2.46
CA THR A 55 7.12 -3.88 -3.58
C THR A 55 8.52 -4.20 -4.13
N ILE A 56 8.64 -4.17 -5.46
CA ILE A 56 9.91 -4.38 -6.17
C ILE A 56 10.58 -3.06 -6.57
N ASP A 57 9.89 -1.95 -6.31
CA ASP A 57 10.36 -0.60 -6.61
C ASP A 57 9.83 0.39 -5.53
N ASP A 58 9.05 1.41 -5.88
CA ASP A 58 8.52 2.38 -4.94
C ASP A 58 7.52 1.72 -3.95
N ALA A 59 7.60 2.06 -2.67
CA ALA A 59 6.54 1.76 -1.70
C ALA A 59 5.27 2.58 -2.01
N VAL A 60 4.11 2.11 -1.53
CA VAL A 60 2.83 2.80 -1.80
C VAL A 60 2.87 4.25 -1.30
N GLY A 61 3.28 4.49 -0.06
CA GLY A 61 3.37 5.84 0.49
C GLY A 61 4.37 6.72 -0.26
N GLU A 62 5.51 6.16 -0.64
CA GLU A 62 6.51 6.85 -1.48
C GLU A 62 5.92 7.24 -2.84
N ALA A 63 5.12 6.37 -3.47
CA ALA A 63 4.45 6.67 -4.73
C ALA A 63 3.42 7.80 -4.58
N PHE A 64 2.69 7.86 -3.46
CA PHE A 64 1.80 8.97 -3.12
C PHE A 64 2.58 10.28 -2.94
N ASP A 65 3.67 10.29 -2.17
CA ASP A 65 4.48 11.49 -1.92
C ASP A 65 5.12 12.02 -3.22
N LYS A 66 5.65 11.14 -4.04
CA LYS A 66 6.20 11.49 -5.36
C LYS A 66 5.12 12.03 -6.30
N THR A 67 3.93 11.44 -6.30
CA THR A 67 2.80 11.91 -7.10
C THR A 67 2.31 13.28 -6.64
N ALA A 68 2.20 13.51 -5.33
CA ALA A 68 1.87 14.82 -4.79
C ALA A 68 2.88 15.89 -5.22
N LYS A 69 4.17 15.58 -5.17
CA LYS A 69 5.25 16.46 -5.65
C LYS A 69 5.11 16.77 -7.14
N ILE A 70 4.89 15.74 -7.97
CA ILE A 70 4.70 15.90 -9.43
C ILE A 70 3.51 16.81 -9.74
N LEU A 71 2.44 16.68 -8.97
CA LEU A 71 1.19 17.42 -9.16
C LEU A 71 1.16 18.75 -8.38
N ASN A 72 2.22 19.14 -7.69
CA ASN A 72 2.30 20.33 -6.84
C ASN A 72 1.13 20.42 -5.83
N LEU A 73 0.80 19.30 -5.16
CA LEU A 73 -0.28 19.23 -4.18
C LEU A 73 0.17 19.50 -2.75
N GLY A 74 1.48 19.65 -2.51
CA GLY A 74 2.07 19.89 -1.20
C GLY A 74 2.44 18.61 -0.44
N TYR A 75 2.82 18.79 0.83
CA TYR A 75 3.26 17.72 1.75
C TYR A 75 2.42 17.78 3.04
N PRO A 76 2.08 16.66 3.69
CA PRO A 76 2.38 15.27 3.30
C PRO A 76 1.59 14.81 2.07
N GLY A 77 2.25 14.00 1.22
CA GLY A 77 1.72 13.66 -0.10
C GLY A 77 0.47 12.80 -0.07
N GLY A 78 0.45 11.75 0.75
CA GLY A 78 -0.69 10.83 0.88
C GLY A 78 -2.01 11.56 1.16
N PRO A 79 -2.13 12.31 2.28
CA PRO A 79 -3.34 13.07 2.61
C PRO A 79 -3.71 14.11 1.56
N ASN A 80 -2.73 14.74 0.92
CA ASN A 80 -3.00 15.74 -0.12
C ASN A 80 -3.52 15.11 -1.41
N VAL A 81 -2.94 14.00 -1.86
CA VAL A 81 -3.47 13.26 -3.01
C VAL A 81 -4.91 12.84 -2.73
N GLU A 82 -5.18 12.28 -1.55
CA GLU A 82 -6.54 11.89 -1.14
C GLU A 82 -7.51 13.08 -1.18
N LYS A 83 -7.14 14.19 -0.53
CA LYS A 83 -7.96 15.42 -0.49
C LYS A 83 -8.32 15.91 -1.90
N PHE A 84 -7.35 16.02 -2.78
CA PHE A 84 -7.56 16.54 -4.13
C PHE A 84 -8.17 15.52 -5.08
N SER A 85 -7.98 14.22 -4.84
CA SER A 85 -8.64 13.17 -5.60
C SER A 85 -10.16 13.19 -5.42
N LYS A 86 -10.67 13.59 -4.24
CA LYS A 86 -12.09 13.76 -3.94
C LYS A 86 -12.74 14.88 -4.79
N LEU A 87 -11.95 15.81 -5.33
CA LEU A 87 -12.37 16.88 -6.23
C LEU A 87 -12.23 16.52 -7.72
N GLY A 88 -11.61 15.37 -8.01
CA GLY A 88 -11.36 14.89 -9.36
C GLY A 88 -12.33 13.80 -9.78
N ILE A 89 -12.26 13.46 -11.07
CA ILE A 89 -13.01 12.35 -11.66
C ILE A 89 -12.08 11.15 -11.81
N LYS A 90 -12.45 10.03 -11.18
CA LYS A 90 -11.74 8.75 -11.31
C LYS A 90 -11.77 8.30 -12.78
N ASP A 91 -10.76 7.57 -13.18
CA ASP A 91 -10.65 7.01 -14.54
C ASP A 91 -10.63 8.05 -15.70
N SER A 92 -10.48 9.35 -15.40
CA SER A 92 -10.28 10.38 -16.43
C SER A 92 -8.98 10.20 -17.23
N PHE A 93 -8.01 9.57 -16.60
CA PHE A 93 -6.73 9.20 -17.20
C PHE A 93 -6.54 7.69 -17.10
N ILE A 94 -6.29 7.05 -18.24
CA ILE A 94 -5.88 5.64 -18.26
C ILE A 94 -4.43 5.59 -17.82
N LEU A 95 -4.18 4.92 -16.68
CA LEU A 95 -2.86 4.76 -16.10
C LEU A 95 -2.45 3.27 -16.10
N PRO A 96 -1.17 2.96 -16.25
CA PRO A 96 -0.69 1.59 -16.24
C PRO A 96 -0.86 0.95 -14.86
N GLN A 97 -1.06 -0.35 -14.86
CA GLN A 97 -1.13 -1.18 -13.67
C GLN A 97 0.03 -2.19 -13.70
N PRO A 98 1.25 -1.77 -13.31
CA PRO A 98 2.42 -2.61 -13.46
C PRO A 98 2.24 -3.95 -12.74
N ILE A 99 2.70 -5.03 -13.38
CA ILE A 99 2.68 -6.41 -12.89
C ILE A 99 1.34 -6.92 -12.29
N ILE A 100 0.21 -6.24 -12.55
CA ILE A 100 -1.09 -6.62 -11.95
C ILE A 100 -1.46 -8.08 -12.28
N ASN A 101 -1.19 -8.53 -13.50
CA ASN A 101 -1.47 -9.90 -13.96
C ASN A 101 -0.31 -10.87 -13.74
N ARG A 102 0.84 -10.42 -13.23
CA ARG A 102 1.96 -11.30 -12.91
C ARG A 102 1.63 -12.13 -11.68
N ALA A 103 1.99 -13.42 -11.71
CA ALA A 103 1.81 -14.32 -10.58
C ALA A 103 2.47 -13.79 -9.29
N GLY A 104 1.89 -14.14 -8.14
CA GLY A 104 2.35 -13.72 -6.82
C GLY A 104 1.83 -12.34 -6.39
N CYS A 105 2.21 -11.94 -5.18
CA CYS A 105 1.68 -10.78 -4.48
C CYS A 105 2.59 -9.54 -4.54
N ASN A 106 3.65 -9.57 -5.37
CA ASN A 106 4.53 -8.41 -5.51
C ASN A 106 3.81 -7.20 -6.11
N LEU A 107 4.23 -6.02 -5.66
CA LEU A 107 3.73 -4.72 -6.11
C LEU A 107 4.80 -4.01 -6.94
N SER A 108 4.37 -3.16 -7.86
CA SER A 108 5.25 -2.24 -8.60
C SER A 108 4.47 -0.96 -8.91
N LEU A 109 5.05 0.19 -8.60
CA LEU A 109 4.42 1.50 -8.74
C LEU A 109 5.29 2.51 -9.51
N ALA A 110 6.56 2.19 -9.78
CA ALA A 110 7.46 3.11 -10.49
C ALA A 110 6.96 3.45 -11.91
N GLY A 111 6.43 2.45 -12.63
CA GLY A 111 5.85 2.67 -13.95
C GLY A 111 4.60 3.57 -13.91
N LEU A 112 3.76 3.41 -12.89
CA LEU A 112 2.60 4.26 -12.65
C LEU A 112 3.02 5.72 -12.39
N LYS A 113 3.97 5.95 -11.48
CA LYS A 113 4.54 7.26 -11.19
C LYS A 113 5.11 7.94 -12.44
N THR A 114 5.86 7.19 -13.23
CA THR A 114 6.47 7.71 -14.48
C THR A 114 5.41 8.18 -15.47
N ASP A 115 4.30 7.47 -15.60
CA ASP A 115 3.19 7.88 -16.47
C ASP A 115 2.46 9.11 -15.94
N VAL A 116 2.28 9.21 -14.62
CA VAL A 116 1.77 10.44 -13.97
C VAL A 116 2.65 11.64 -14.32
N LEU A 117 3.99 11.50 -14.20
CA LEU A 117 4.93 12.56 -14.57
C LEU A 117 4.79 12.94 -16.04
N ARG A 118 4.64 11.97 -16.94
CA ARG A 118 4.47 12.24 -18.36
C ARG A 118 3.19 13.03 -18.65
N LYS A 119 2.07 12.60 -18.04
CA LYS A 119 0.77 13.23 -18.24
C LYS A 119 0.69 14.62 -17.58
N SER A 120 1.37 14.81 -16.45
CA SER A 120 1.36 16.09 -15.72
C SER A 120 1.92 17.27 -16.54
N LYS A 121 2.80 17.00 -17.51
CA LYS A 121 3.40 18.02 -18.39
C LYS A 121 2.37 18.70 -19.32
N ASN A 122 1.26 18.04 -19.59
CA ASN A 122 0.24 18.52 -20.54
C ASN A 122 -1.04 19.00 -19.85
N LEU A 123 -1.07 19.08 -18.53
CA LEU A 123 -2.22 19.56 -17.79
C LEU A 123 -2.41 21.07 -17.96
N LYS A 124 -3.65 21.48 -18.28
CA LYS A 124 -3.99 22.87 -18.57
C LYS A 124 -4.75 23.56 -17.42
N SER A 125 -5.23 22.78 -16.44
CA SER A 125 -6.07 23.31 -15.37
C SER A 125 -5.87 22.54 -14.06
N ASN A 126 -6.27 23.17 -12.94
CA ASN A 126 -6.33 22.48 -11.65
C ASN A 126 -7.32 21.31 -11.66
N LYS A 127 -8.42 21.42 -12.42
CA LYS A 127 -9.39 20.33 -12.56
C LYS A 127 -8.74 19.09 -13.15
N GLU A 128 -7.96 19.23 -14.22
CA GLU A 128 -7.22 18.11 -14.82
C GLU A 128 -6.18 17.53 -13.85
N ARG A 129 -5.52 18.38 -13.05
CA ARG A 129 -4.60 17.96 -12.00
C ARG A 129 -5.30 17.09 -10.95
N TYR A 130 -6.49 17.48 -10.51
CA TYR A 130 -7.29 16.72 -9.56
C TYR A 130 -7.83 15.42 -10.17
N ASN A 131 -8.21 15.45 -11.45
CA ASN A 131 -8.58 14.26 -12.19
C ASN A 131 -7.42 13.26 -12.29
N LEU A 132 -6.20 13.73 -12.51
CA LEU A 132 -5.01 12.86 -12.57
C LEU A 132 -4.69 12.27 -11.18
N ALA A 133 -4.86 13.06 -10.11
CA ALA A 133 -4.73 12.56 -8.73
C ALA A 133 -5.79 11.49 -8.41
N ALA A 134 -7.03 11.70 -8.81
CA ALA A 134 -8.13 10.73 -8.64
C ALA A 134 -7.88 9.45 -9.44
N SER A 135 -7.41 9.55 -10.68
CA SER A 135 -7.05 8.40 -11.51
C SER A 135 -5.86 7.62 -10.95
N PHE A 136 -4.87 8.33 -10.36
CA PHE A 136 -3.75 7.69 -9.69
C PHE A 136 -4.22 6.87 -8.47
N GLN A 137 -4.97 7.49 -7.55
CA GLN A 137 -5.47 6.80 -6.36
C GLN A 137 -6.33 5.59 -6.72
N GLU A 138 -7.25 5.75 -7.68
CA GLU A 138 -8.07 4.65 -8.17
C GLU A 138 -7.24 3.50 -8.77
N THR A 139 -6.18 3.83 -9.49
CA THR A 139 -5.27 2.82 -10.07
C THR A 139 -4.51 2.07 -8.97
N VAL A 140 -4.02 2.77 -7.93
CA VAL A 140 -3.38 2.13 -6.78
C VAL A 140 -4.37 1.20 -6.07
N ASN A 141 -5.61 1.64 -5.86
CA ASN A 141 -6.67 0.82 -5.25
C ASN A 141 -6.92 -0.46 -6.06
N LYS A 142 -7.00 -0.38 -7.39
CA LYS A 142 -7.17 -1.54 -8.28
C LYS A 142 -6.00 -2.52 -8.16
N ILE A 143 -4.76 -2.02 -8.11
CA ILE A 143 -3.57 -2.84 -7.93
C ILE A 143 -3.59 -3.55 -6.57
N LEU A 144 -3.82 -2.80 -5.48
CA LEU A 144 -3.86 -3.36 -4.13
C LEU A 144 -4.99 -4.38 -3.99
N LYS A 145 -6.20 -4.08 -4.45
CA LYS A 145 -7.33 -5.01 -4.45
C LYS A 145 -6.97 -6.33 -5.12
N LYS A 146 -6.45 -6.27 -6.35
CA LYS A 146 -6.09 -7.48 -7.11
C LYS A 146 -5.01 -8.30 -6.43
N LYS A 147 -3.97 -7.65 -5.92
CA LYS A 147 -2.87 -8.34 -5.23
C LYS A 147 -3.29 -8.88 -3.85
N THR A 148 -4.20 -8.22 -3.16
CA THR A 148 -4.81 -8.73 -1.92
C THR A 148 -5.63 -10.00 -2.18
N GLU A 149 -6.41 -10.06 -3.26
CA GLU A 149 -7.13 -11.27 -3.65
C GLU A 149 -6.17 -12.46 -3.89
N VAL A 150 -5.03 -12.21 -4.53
CA VAL A 150 -3.97 -13.22 -4.72
C VAL A 150 -3.35 -13.63 -3.38
N ALA A 151 -3.07 -12.66 -2.50
CA ALA A 151 -2.51 -12.91 -1.18
C ALA A 151 -3.46 -13.76 -0.31
N MET A 152 -4.76 -13.47 -0.36
CA MET A 152 -5.77 -14.27 0.35
C MET A 152 -5.83 -15.73 -0.16
N LYS A 153 -5.72 -15.94 -1.47
CA LYS A 153 -5.64 -17.29 -2.05
C LYS A 153 -4.37 -18.00 -1.60
N GLN A 154 -3.23 -17.32 -1.64
CA GLN A 154 -1.94 -17.88 -1.20
C GLN A 154 -1.95 -18.20 0.30
N PHE A 155 -2.54 -17.35 1.14
CA PHE A 155 -2.75 -17.62 2.56
C PHE A 155 -3.51 -18.94 2.77
N ARG A 156 -4.63 -19.15 2.07
CA ARG A 156 -5.45 -20.35 2.20
C ARG A 156 -4.68 -21.63 1.81
N ASN A 157 -3.83 -21.52 0.80
CA ASN A 157 -2.98 -22.67 0.36
C ASN A 157 -1.87 -22.97 1.37
N GLU A 158 -1.32 -21.94 2.02
CA GLU A 158 -0.21 -22.08 2.97
C GLU A 158 -0.66 -22.54 4.36
N ILE A 159 -1.85 -22.13 4.78
CA ILE A 159 -2.40 -22.41 6.11
C ILE A 159 -3.51 -23.46 5.97
N THR A 160 -3.09 -24.72 5.86
CA THR A 160 -4.01 -25.85 5.79
C THR A 160 -4.81 -26.02 7.09
N GLY A 161 -6.10 -26.32 6.97
CA GLY A 161 -6.98 -26.58 8.12
C GLY A 161 -7.45 -25.34 8.91
N LYS A 162 -7.07 -24.13 8.51
CA LYS A 162 -7.55 -22.88 9.15
C LYS A 162 -8.08 -21.91 8.10
N SER A 163 -9.23 -21.32 8.36
CA SER A 163 -9.78 -20.25 7.54
C SER A 163 -9.05 -18.92 7.83
N LEU A 164 -8.96 -18.05 6.83
CA LEU A 164 -8.55 -16.66 7.01
C LEU A 164 -9.63 -15.93 7.83
N LYS A 165 -9.38 -15.73 9.12
CA LYS A 165 -10.30 -15.02 10.02
C LYS A 165 -10.08 -13.50 9.96
N TYR A 166 -8.83 -13.07 9.86
CA TYR A 166 -8.46 -11.67 9.93
C TYR A 166 -7.56 -11.28 8.76
N PHE A 167 -7.94 -10.23 8.09
CA PHE A 167 -7.08 -9.46 7.20
C PHE A 167 -6.80 -8.12 7.86
N VAL A 168 -5.53 -7.84 8.08
CA VAL A 168 -5.06 -6.65 8.80
C VAL A 168 -4.35 -5.74 7.81
N VAL A 169 -4.63 -4.45 7.89
CA VAL A 169 -3.89 -3.41 7.16
C VAL A 169 -3.24 -2.50 8.19
N ALA A 170 -1.92 -2.31 8.10
CA ALA A 170 -1.15 -1.49 9.02
C ALA A 170 -0.16 -0.58 8.29
N GLY A 171 0.29 0.47 8.98
CA GLY A 171 1.18 1.50 8.45
C GLY A 171 0.44 2.79 8.11
N GLY A 172 1.19 3.88 7.89
CA GLY A 172 0.60 5.21 7.71
C GLY A 172 -0.35 5.35 6.51
N VAL A 173 -0.14 4.56 5.46
CA VAL A 173 -1.03 4.57 4.27
C VAL A 173 -2.36 3.87 4.54
N ALA A 174 -2.46 3.05 5.59
CA ALA A 174 -3.71 2.41 5.99
C ALA A 174 -4.81 3.41 6.41
N ALA A 175 -4.43 4.65 6.72
CA ALA A 175 -5.35 5.74 7.05
C ALA A 175 -5.94 6.45 5.80
N ASN A 176 -5.51 6.12 4.59
CA ASN A 176 -6.08 6.67 3.35
C ASN A 176 -7.44 6.02 3.07
N GLU A 177 -8.46 6.86 2.79
CA GLU A 177 -9.86 6.47 2.53
C GLU A 177 -10.16 6.24 1.04
#